data_069e020a06cc849e81c588024c712901
#
_entry.id   069e020a06cc849e81c588024c712901
#
_cell.length_a   1.000
_cell.length_b   1.000
_cell.length_c   1.000
_cell.angle_alpha   90.00
_cell.angle_beta   90.00
_cell.angle_gamma   90.00
#
_symmetry.space_group_name_H-M   'P 1'
#
loop_
_entity.id
_entity.type
_entity.pdbx_description
1 polymer ?
#
loop_
_entity_poly.entity_id
_entity_poly.type
_entity_poly.pdbx_seq_one_letter_code
_entity_poly.pdbx_strand_id
1 'polypeptide(L)'
;MAALMIPANTLAAKRRMRVRSSASRKDHAIVKEFREGCAAPLPVLRRVAEGIAADMRKGLNSDGGHSLPMIPTFVNTLPSGNEEGLFYALDLGGTNFRVLRVQLGGKDGRVIDTEFEQVAIPQDLMFGTSEELFDFIASRLGTFVQKESGKFHLPSGRLREIGFTFSFPVKQTSIDSGILIKWTKGFAVSGTAGKDVVSCLNQAMDRQGLDMRVSALVNDTVGTLAGARYWDDDAMVAVILGTGTNACYVERMDCIPKLQGHLPANGDMIINTEWGAFHDSLPLTEFDKALDAASINPGEQILEKTISGMYLGEVARRVFLKMAESGAMFGGSAPDKLSTPFVLRTPHLCAMQQDQSSDLKLVGKILSDTLGVDDSSLGIREMAIDICDAIVKRGGRLAGAGIVGILQKMDADSKGTIFRKRTVVAMDGGLYENYPHYRKYIKEAVIGLLGSEISKNVVIEHSKDGSGIGAALLAAANSKYAREF
;
A
#
# COMPACT_ATOMS: atom_id res chain seq x y z
N MET A 1 -49.65 -22.16 57.71
CA MET A 1 -48.25 -21.71 57.35
C MET A 1 -47.99 -22.07 55.91
N ALA A 2 -48.12 -21.11 55.01
CA ALA A 2 -47.82 -21.30 53.62
C ALA A 2 -46.43 -20.72 53.32
N ALA A 3 -45.44 -21.59 53.05
CA ALA A 3 -44.10 -21.19 52.63
C ALA A 3 -44.11 -20.74 51.17
N LEU A 4 -43.84 -19.48 50.95
CA LEU A 4 -43.63 -18.92 49.61
C LEU A 4 -42.36 -19.52 48.99
N MET A 5 -42.52 -20.43 48.03
CA MET A 5 -41.45 -20.84 47.15
C MET A 5 -41.18 -19.72 46.13
N ILE A 6 -40.02 -19.07 46.24
CA ILE A 6 -39.51 -18.16 45.22
C ILE A 6 -38.97 -19.02 44.07
N PRO A 7 -39.41 -18.83 42.80
CA PRO A 7 -38.96 -19.68 41.71
C PRO A 7 -37.46 -19.48 41.44
N ALA A 8 -36.74 -20.61 41.32
CA ALA A 8 -35.29 -20.65 41.08
C ALA A 8 -34.84 -19.88 39.81
N ASN A 9 -35.77 -19.64 38.89
CA ASN A 9 -35.54 -18.88 37.67
C ASN A 9 -35.22 -17.38 37.87
N THR A 10 -35.69 -16.77 38.98
CA THR A 10 -35.40 -15.35 39.25
C THR A 10 -34.00 -15.11 39.80
N LEU A 11 -33.43 -16.08 40.50
CA LEU A 11 -32.03 -15.97 41.00
C LEU A 11 -31.02 -16.20 39.88
N ALA A 12 -31.30 -17.15 38.95
CA ALA A 12 -30.46 -17.38 37.77
C ALA A 12 -30.48 -16.19 36.78
N ALA A 13 -31.69 -15.59 36.58
CA ALA A 13 -31.82 -14.38 35.76
C ALA A 13 -31.14 -13.16 36.39
N LYS A 14 -31.24 -12.95 37.72
CA LYS A 14 -30.54 -11.88 38.42
C LYS A 14 -29.02 -12.10 38.48
N ARG A 15 -28.55 -13.36 38.54
CA ARG A 15 -27.14 -13.70 38.50
C ARG A 15 -26.56 -13.49 37.07
N ARG A 16 -27.32 -13.87 36.02
CA ARG A 16 -26.99 -13.57 34.62
C ARG A 16 -26.98 -12.08 34.33
N MET A 17 -27.91 -11.27 34.85
CA MET A 17 -27.92 -9.82 34.72
C MET A 17 -26.77 -9.15 35.46
N ARG A 18 -26.40 -9.62 36.68
CA ARG A 18 -25.21 -9.10 37.38
C ARG A 18 -23.90 -9.46 36.70
N VAL A 19 -23.78 -10.65 36.12
CA VAL A 19 -22.61 -11.06 35.33
C VAL A 19 -22.54 -10.25 34.04
N ARG A 20 -23.67 -10.03 33.35
CA ARG A 20 -23.73 -9.17 32.15
C ARG A 20 -23.34 -7.72 32.44
N SER A 21 -23.70 -7.13 33.58
CA SER A 21 -23.33 -5.74 33.93
C SER A 21 -21.86 -5.59 34.30
N SER A 22 -21.23 -6.58 34.94
CA SER A 22 -19.80 -6.58 35.24
C SER A 22 -18.95 -6.87 34.00
N ALA A 23 -19.41 -7.73 33.12
CA ALA A 23 -18.85 -7.99 31.82
C ALA A 23 -18.76 -6.70 30.97
N SER A 24 -19.86 -5.97 30.85
CA SER A 24 -19.94 -4.71 30.12
C SER A 24 -18.93 -3.63 30.62
N ARG A 25 -18.65 -3.55 31.91
CA ARG A 25 -17.65 -2.57 32.45
C ARG A 25 -16.21 -2.90 32.04
N LYS A 26 -15.86 -4.19 32.01
CA LYS A 26 -14.51 -4.62 31.59
C LYS A 26 -14.31 -4.38 30.10
N ASP A 27 -15.30 -4.69 29.28
CA ASP A 27 -15.27 -4.45 27.85
C ASP A 27 -15.09 -2.96 27.53
N HIS A 28 -15.86 -2.09 28.21
CA HIS A 28 -15.71 -0.65 28.06
C HIS A 28 -14.31 -0.15 28.48
N ALA A 29 -13.71 -0.74 29.52
CA ALA A 29 -12.37 -0.39 29.94
C ALA A 29 -11.33 -0.78 28.88
N ILE A 30 -11.40 -1.99 28.32
CA ILE A 30 -10.50 -2.46 27.24
C ILE A 30 -10.62 -1.54 26.02
N VAL A 31 -11.86 -1.26 25.57
CA VAL A 31 -12.10 -0.40 24.40
C VAL A 31 -11.58 1.02 24.66
N LYS A 32 -11.82 1.56 25.87
CA LYS A 32 -11.34 2.88 26.24
C LYS A 32 -9.81 2.95 26.22
N GLU A 33 -9.13 2.01 26.87
CA GLU A 33 -7.67 1.93 26.90
C GLU A 33 -7.10 1.78 25.49
N PHE A 34 -7.72 0.93 24.67
CA PHE A 34 -7.33 0.76 23.28
C PHE A 34 -7.48 2.05 22.45
N ARG A 35 -8.61 2.76 22.59
CA ARG A 35 -8.84 4.05 21.93
C ARG A 35 -7.83 5.10 22.35
N GLU A 36 -7.50 5.16 23.63
CA GLU A 36 -6.46 6.05 24.17
C GLU A 36 -5.08 5.69 23.62
N GLY A 37 -4.74 4.40 23.54
CA GLY A 37 -3.50 3.91 22.94
C GLY A 37 -3.40 4.17 21.43
N CYS A 38 -4.53 4.14 20.72
CA CYS A 38 -4.61 4.49 19.30
C CYS A 38 -4.65 6.00 19.05
N ALA A 39 -4.79 6.82 20.09
CA ALA A 39 -4.86 8.26 19.90
C ALA A 39 -3.55 8.78 19.32
N ALA A 40 -3.63 9.40 18.15
CA ALA A 40 -2.53 10.04 17.46
C ALA A 40 -2.80 11.56 17.38
N PRO A 41 -2.68 12.32 18.48
CA PRO A 41 -2.90 13.77 18.49
C PRO A 41 -1.82 14.50 17.68
N LEU A 42 -2.06 15.74 17.30
CA LEU A 42 -1.15 16.52 16.45
C LEU A 42 0.32 16.53 16.92
N PRO A 43 0.64 16.62 18.23
CA PRO A 43 2.04 16.53 18.67
C PRO A 43 2.70 15.18 18.35
N VAL A 44 1.95 14.07 18.40
CA VAL A 44 2.46 12.74 18.03
C VAL A 44 2.67 12.69 16.51
N LEU A 45 1.69 13.14 15.73
CA LEU A 45 1.78 13.17 14.27
C LEU A 45 2.94 14.04 13.78
N ARG A 46 3.20 15.17 14.47
CA ARG A 46 4.33 16.04 14.15
C ARG A 46 5.66 15.33 14.36
N ARG A 47 5.84 14.62 15.48
CA ARG A 47 7.06 13.81 15.70
C ARG A 47 7.23 12.72 14.66
N VAL A 48 6.15 12.07 14.23
CA VAL A 48 6.21 11.05 13.15
C VAL A 48 6.62 11.68 11.83
N ALA A 49 6.05 12.83 11.45
CA ALA A 49 6.42 13.53 10.22
C ALA A 49 7.89 13.99 10.24
N GLU A 50 8.34 14.58 11.33
CA GLU A 50 9.73 14.99 11.54
C GLU A 50 10.69 13.79 11.53
N GLY A 51 10.28 12.67 12.15
CA GLY A 51 11.04 11.41 12.16
C GLY A 51 11.22 10.84 10.76
N ILE A 52 10.15 10.78 9.96
CA ILE A 52 10.21 10.34 8.56
C ILE A 52 11.12 11.25 7.76
N ALA A 53 10.96 12.57 7.86
CA ALA A 53 11.82 13.52 7.14
C ALA A 53 13.31 13.39 7.51
N ALA A 54 13.61 13.15 8.79
CA ALA A 54 14.96 12.93 9.27
C ALA A 54 15.54 11.61 8.75
N ASP A 55 14.76 10.55 8.77
CA ASP A 55 15.19 9.23 8.32
C ASP A 55 15.36 9.16 6.81
N MET A 56 14.52 9.85 6.04
CA MET A 56 14.71 10.07 4.60
C MET A 56 16.10 10.66 4.29
N ARG A 57 16.53 11.68 5.03
CA ARG A 57 17.86 12.29 4.83
C ARG A 57 18.98 11.30 5.11
N LYS A 58 18.86 10.48 6.16
CA LYS A 58 19.83 9.43 6.47
C LYS A 58 19.91 8.41 5.34
N GLY A 59 18.74 7.91 4.86
CA GLY A 59 18.66 6.94 3.79
C GLY A 59 19.18 7.44 2.44
N LEU A 60 19.09 8.75 2.17
CA LEU A 60 19.70 9.35 0.97
C LEU A 60 21.21 9.53 1.11
N ASN A 61 21.73 9.62 2.33
CA ASN A 61 23.14 9.83 2.57
C ASN A 61 23.97 8.55 2.45
N SER A 62 23.44 7.42 2.92
CA SER A 62 24.14 6.13 2.92
C SER A 62 23.19 4.96 2.98
N ASP A 63 23.64 3.79 2.57
CA ASP A 63 22.91 2.55 2.75
C ASP A 63 23.15 1.98 4.18
N GLY A 64 22.08 1.60 4.88
CA GLY A 64 22.11 0.97 6.20
C GLY A 64 22.16 1.93 7.40
N GLY A 65 21.80 1.42 8.58
CA GLY A 65 21.76 2.19 9.84
C GLY A 65 20.55 3.12 10.03
N HIS A 66 19.54 3.00 9.18
CA HIS A 66 18.29 3.77 9.22
C HIS A 66 17.11 2.88 8.78
N SER A 67 15.86 3.29 9.05
CA SER A 67 14.70 2.49 8.69
C SER A 67 14.29 2.63 7.23
N LEU A 68 14.47 3.80 6.63
CA LEU A 68 14.05 4.07 5.26
C LEU A 68 15.17 3.80 4.25
N PRO A 69 15.03 2.79 3.37
CA PRO A 69 16.05 2.46 2.35
C PRO A 69 16.30 3.59 1.35
N MET A 70 15.30 4.40 1.03
CA MET A 70 15.42 5.52 0.08
C MET A 70 16.10 5.11 -1.23
N ILE A 71 15.48 4.17 -1.94
CA ILE A 71 16.07 3.51 -3.10
C ILE A 71 16.03 4.42 -4.33
N PRO A 72 17.18 4.77 -4.94
CA PRO A 72 17.21 5.45 -6.22
C PRO A 72 16.63 4.54 -7.32
N THR A 73 15.71 5.07 -8.11
CA THR A 73 15.03 4.29 -9.15
C THR A 73 15.62 4.44 -10.54
N PHE A 74 16.57 5.35 -10.70
CA PHE A 74 17.15 5.76 -11.98
C PHE A 74 16.13 6.32 -12.98
N VAL A 75 14.90 6.59 -12.52
CA VAL A 75 13.90 7.34 -13.28
C VAL A 75 14.21 8.83 -13.14
N ASN A 76 14.91 9.37 -14.12
CA ASN A 76 15.28 10.78 -14.23
C ASN A 76 14.51 11.53 -15.34
N THR A 77 13.71 10.80 -16.11
CA THR A 77 12.82 11.34 -17.14
C THR A 77 11.40 10.89 -16.83
N LEU A 78 10.57 11.83 -16.44
CA LEU A 78 9.15 11.61 -16.19
C LEU A 78 8.36 11.83 -17.48
N PRO A 79 7.19 11.18 -17.63
CA PRO A 79 6.31 11.43 -18.77
C PRO A 79 5.94 12.92 -18.87
N SER A 80 5.99 13.44 -20.08
CA SER A 80 5.73 14.85 -20.39
C SER A 80 4.33 15.10 -20.95
N GLY A 81 3.60 14.03 -21.28
CA GLY A 81 2.34 14.07 -21.99
C GLY A 81 2.48 14.11 -23.51
N ASN A 82 3.70 14.14 -24.03
CA ASN A 82 3.97 14.16 -25.47
C ASN A 82 4.30 12.76 -26.05
N GLU A 83 4.34 11.74 -25.19
CA GLU A 83 4.68 10.37 -25.60
C GLU A 83 3.66 9.81 -26.57
N GLU A 84 4.13 9.26 -27.68
CA GLU A 84 3.33 8.67 -28.74
C GLU A 84 3.81 7.26 -29.07
N GLY A 85 2.90 6.39 -29.48
CA GLY A 85 3.21 5.04 -29.93
C GLY A 85 2.60 3.95 -29.09
N LEU A 86 2.97 2.70 -29.41
CA LEU A 86 2.50 1.51 -28.73
C LEU A 86 3.54 1.05 -27.70
N PHE A 87 3.14 0.97 -26.45
CA PHE A 87 3.97 0.48 -25.35
C PHE A 87 3.25 -0.61 -24.56
N TYR A 88 4.06 -1.44 -23.90
CA TYR A 88 3.57 -2.52 -23.08
C TYR A 88 3.96 -2.30 -21.61
N ALA A 89 3.19 -2.88 -20.72
CA ALA A 89 3.55 -3.01 -19.32
C ALA A 89 3.34 -4.43 -18.86
N LEU A 90 4.23 -4.91 -18.02
CA LEU A 90 4.13 -6.14 -17.27
C LEU A 90 4.17 -5.79 -15.78
N ASP A 91 3.18 -6.21 -15.02
CA ASP A 91 3.12 -6.00 -13.56
C ASP A 91 3.16 -7.36 -12.85
N LEU A 92 4.27 -7.65 -12.18
CA LEU A 92 4.50 -8.85 -11.40
C LEU A 92 4.61 -8.49 -9.92
N GLY A 93 3.49 -8.59 -9.19
CA GLY A 93 3.43 -8.15 -7.79
C GLY A 93 2.93 -9.19 -6.79
N GLY A 94 2.48 -10.35 -7.23
CA GLY A 94 1.88 -11.39 -6.37
C GLY A 94 1.55 -12.66 -7.14
N THR A 95 0.53 -13.39 -6.71
CA THR A 95 0.10 -14.67 -7.32
C THR A 95 -0.47 -14.54 -8.74
N ASN A 96 -0.61 -13.32 -9.22
CA ASN A 96 -1.00 -13.02 -10.59
C ASN A 96 -0.02 -11.99 -11.15
N PHE A 97 0.14 -11.98 -12.47
CA PHE A 97 0.71 -10.85 -13.17
C PHE A 97 -0.28 -10.25 -14.17
N ARG A 98 -0.08 -9.00 -14.51
CA ARG A 98 -0.87 -8.30 -15.53
C ARG A 98 0.00 -7.94 -16.70
N VAL A 99 -0.54 -8.09 -17.89
CA VAL A 99 0.04 -7.58 -19.12
C VAL A 99 -0.88 -6.50 -19.65
N LEU A 100 -0.31 -5.37 -20.01
CA LEU A 100 -1.04 -4.26 -20.62
C LEU A 100 -0.38 -3.89 -21.93
N ARG A 101 -1.16 -3.41 -22.90
CA ARG A 101 -0.69 -2.60 -24.02
C ARG A 101 -1.47 -1.28 -24.04
N VAL A 102 -0.75 -0.23 -24.32
CA VAL A 102 -1.24 1.14 -24.26
C VAL A 102 -0.84 1.86 -25.53
N GLN A 103 -1.81 2.38 -26.27
CA GLN A 103 -1.58 3.26 -27.40
C GLN A 103 -1.60 4.71 -26.90
N LEU A 104 -0.45 5.38 -26.96
CA LEU A 104 -0.28 6.77 -26.59
C LEU A 104 -0.42 7.65 -27.84
N GLY A 105 -1.09 8.79 -27.69
CA GLY A 105 -1.40 9.74 -28.78
C GLY A 105 -0.85 11.14 -28.54
N GLY A 106 0.17 11.28 -27.71
CA GLY A 106 0.78 12.56 -27.41
C GLY A 106 -0.14 13.52 -26.65
N LYS A 107 0.20 14.80 -26.71
CA LYS A 107 -0.44 15.85 -25.90
C LYS A 107 -1.96 15.95 -26.13
N ASP A 108 -2.41 15.77 -27.36
CA ASP A 108 -3.81 15.93 -27.73
C ASP A 108 -4.60 14.63 -27.60
N GLY A 109 -3.97 13.48 -27.83
CA GLY A 109 -4.61 12.16 -27.79
C GLY A 109 -4.45 11.42 -26.48
N ARG A 110 -3.46 11.77 -25.68
CA ARG A 110 -3.14 11.12 -24.41
C ARG A 110 -3.13 9.59 -24.52
N VAL A 111 -3.97 8.89 -23.78
CA VAL A 111 -4.17 7.43 -23.90
C VAL A 111 -5.33 7.19 -24.88
N ILE A 112 -5.02 6.68 -26.07
CA ILE A 112 -6.00 6.41 -27.13
C ILE A 112 -6.77 5.11 -26.85
N ASP A 113 -6.03 4.05 -26.50
CA ASP A 113 -6.60 2.73 -26.21
C ASP A 113 -5.74 1.97 -25.21
N THR A 114 -6.36 1.10 -24.44
CA THR A 114 -5.68 0.24 -23.46
C THR A 114 -6.33 -1.12 -23.46
N GLU A 115 -5.53 -2.16 -23.56
CA GLU A 115 -5.97 -3.54 -23.35
C GLU A 115 -5.12 -4.20 -22.27
N PHE A 116 -5.73 -5.06 -21.46
CA PHE A 116 -5.00 -5.78 -20.42
C PHE A 116 -5.50 -7.22 -20.29
N GLU A 117 -4.62 -8.08 -19.79
CA GLU A 117 -4.92 -9.45 -19.40
C GLU A 117 -4.28 -9.72 -18.02
N GLN A 118 -5.03 -10.38 -17.16
CA GLN A 118 -4.52 -10.84 -15.87
C GLN A 118 -4.35 -12.36 -15.92
N VAL A 119 -3.17 -12.83 -15.53
CA VAL A 119 -2.80 -14.25 -15.59
C VAL A 119 -2.41 -14.72 -14.21
N ALA A 120 -3.03 -15.80 -13.74
CA ALA A 120 -2.63 -16.47 -12.50
C ALA A 120 -1.31 -17.23 -12.72
N ILE A 121 -0.40 -17.12 -11.76
CA ILE A 121 0.85 -17.90 -11.76
C ILE A 121 0.56 -19.25 -11.09
N PRO A 122 0.79 -20.37 -11.78
CA PRO A 122 0.71 -21.69 -11.18
C PRO A 122 1.60 -21.79 -9.93
N GLN A 123 1.08 -22.46 -8.90
CA GLN A 123 1.77 -22.51 -7.61
C GLN A 123 3.14 -23.21 -7.71
N ASP A 124 3.27 -24.21 -8.56
CA ASP A 124 4.52 -24.93 -8.84
C ASP A 124 5.61 -23.99 -9.38
N LEU A 125 5.25 -23.03 -10.23
CA LEU A 125 6.19 -22.03 -10.75
C LEU A 125 6.64 -21.01 -9.68
N MET A 126 5.86 -20.80 -8.64
CA MET A 126 6.27 -19.93 -7.52
C MET A 126 7.39 -20.57 -6.68
N PHE A 127 7.59 -21.89 -6.79
CA PHE A 127 8.64 -22.66 -6.13
C PHE A 127 9.61 -23.34 -7.11
N GLY A 128 9.45 -23.07 -8.41
CA GLY A 128 10.26 -23.62 -9.48
C GLY A 128 11.61 -22.92 -9.67
N THR A 129 12.06 -22.89 -10.89
CA THR A 129 13.30 -22.23 -11.31
C THR A 129 13.04 -20.86 -11.94
N SER A 130 14.08 -20.02 -11.98
CA SER A 130 14.05 -18.73 -12.68
C SER A 130 13.62 -18.90 -14.14
N GLU A 131 14.16 -19.89 -14.83
CA GLU A 131 13.88 -20.15 -16.23
C GLU A 131 12.41 -20.52 -16.46
N GLU A 132 11.87 -21.46 -15.67
CA GLU A 132 10.47 -21.88 -15.76
C GLU A 132 9.49 -20.72 -15.53
N LEU A 133 9.73 -19.88 -14.51
CA LEU A 133 8.88 -18.74 -14.22
C LEU A 133 8.91 -17.71 -15.35
N PHE A 134 10.11 -17.28 -15.78
CA PHE A 134 10.23 -16.24 -16.81
C PHE A 134 9.82 -16.74 -18.19
N ASP A 135 10.04 -18.00 -18.53
CA ASP A 135 9.55 -18.60 -19.78
C ASP A 135 8.01 -18.69 -19.80
N PHE A 136 7.39 -19.01 -18.68
CA PHE A 136 5.93 -18.94 -18.56
C PHE A 136 5.42 -17.52 -18.79
N ILE A 137 6.03 -16.51 -18.18
CA ILE A 137 5.65 -15.10 -18.35
C ILE A 137 5.83 -14.69 -19.83
N ALA A 138 6.97 -15.00 -20.43
CA ALA A 138 7.24 -14.70 -21.84
C ALA A 138 6.25 -15.39 -22.80
N SER A 139 5.88 -16.65 -22.54
CA SER A 139 4.86 -17.36 -23.31
C SER A 139 3.50 -16.67 -23.28
N ARG A 140 3.09 -16.15 -22.10
CA ARG A 140 1.84 -15.40 -21.96
C ARG A 140 1.91 -14.03 -22.63
N LEU A 141 3.05 -13.34 -22.55
CA LEU A 141 3.32 -12.12 -23.33
C LEU A 141 3.16 -12.39 -24.83
N GLY A 142 3.76 -13.46 -25.35
CA GLY A 142 3.64 -13.85 -26.75
C GLY A 142 2.18 -14.09 -27.18
N THR A 143 1.41 -14.82 -26.34
CA THR A 143 -0.02 -15.03 -26.58
C THR A 143 -0.81 -13.71 -26.59
N PHE A 144 -0.48 -12.78 -25.71
CA PHE A 144 -1.12 -11.46 -25.64
C PHE A 144 -0.79 -10.61 -26.88
N VAL A 145 0.46 -10.62 -27.34
CA VAL A 145 0.89 -9.91 -28.55
C VAL A 145 0.20 -10.46 -29.78
N GLN A 146 0.03 -11.78 -29.91
CA GLN A 146 -0.68 -12.40 -31.07
C GLN A 146 -2.14 -11.95 -31.17
N LYS A 147 -2.76 -11.49 -30.11
CA LYS A 147 -4.12 -10.93 -30.08
C LYS A 147 -4.15 -9.45 -30.50
N GLU A 148 -3.01 -8.87 -30.90
CA GLU A 148 -2.92 -7.46 -31.27
C GLU A 148 -3.85 -7.17 -32.47
N SER A 149 -4.83 -6.30 -32.26
CA SER A 149 -5.79 -5.91 -33.28
C SER A 149 -5.24 -4.78 -34.14
N GLY A 150 -5.81 -4.55 -35.31
CA GLY A 150 -5.42 -3.46 -36.20
C GLY A 150 -5.63 -2.03 -35.66
N LYS A 151 -6.06 -1.90 -34.40
CA LYS A 151 -6.15 -0.61 -33.67
C LYS A 151 -4.79 -0.13 -33.18
N PHE A 152 -3.83 -1.04 -32.99
CA PHE A 152 -2.51 -0.77 -32.48
C PHE A 152 -1.48 -0.76 -33.61
N HIS A 153 -0.66 0.29 -33.63
CA HIS A 153 0.34 0.46 -34.66
C HIS A 153 1.74 0.51 -34.10
N LEU A 154 2.54 -0.50 -34.40
CA LEU A 154 3.98 -0.47 -34.18
C LEU A 154 4.67 -0.24 -35.54
N PRO A 155 5.50 0.79 -35.69
CA PRO A 155 6.29 0.99 -36.91
C PRO A 155 7.19 -0.21 -37.20
N SER A 156 7.31 -0.57 -38.48
CA SER A 156 8.15 -1.69 -38.92
C SER A 156 9.59 -1.54 -38.43
N GLY A 157 10.18 -2.63 -37.96
CA GLY A 157 11.56 -2.67 -37.47
C GLY A 157 11.77 -2.14 -36.06
N ARG A 158 10.72 -1.75 -35.34
CA ARG A 158 10.81 -1.40 -33.92
C ARG A 158 10.50 -2.60 -33.03
N LEU A 159 11.26 -2.73 -31.94
CA LEU A 159 10.94 -3.65 -30.86
C LEU A 159 9.79 -3.10 -30.02
N ARG A 160 8.97 -3.99 -29.48
CA ARG A 160 7.96 -3.65 -28.46
C ARG A 160 8.66 -3.36 -27.14
N GLU A 161 8.52 -2.15 -26.65
CA GLU A 161 9.14 -1.74 -25.39
C GLU A 161 8.19 -1.97 -24.22
N ILE A 162 8.73 -2.49 -23.10
CA ILE A 162 7.97 -2.90 -21.92
C ILE A 162 8.46 -2.13 -20.71
N GLY A 163 7.52 -1.54 -19.94
CA GLY A 163 7.71 -1.17 -18.56
C GLY A 163 7.44 -2.38 -17.67
N PHE A 164 8.45 -2.82 -16.93
CA PHE A 164 8.35 -3.98 -16.07
C PHE A 164 8.18 -3.54 -14.61
N THR A 165 6.93 -3.55 -14.12
CA THR A 165 6.63 -3.38 -12.70
C THR A 165 6.96 -4.67 -11.97
N PHE A 166 7.92 -4.57 -11.05
CA PHE A 166 8.40 -5.70 -10.28
C PHE A 166 8.37 -5.36 -8.79
N SER A 167 7.31 -5.82 -8.11
CA SER A 167 7.01 -5.44 -6.72
C SER A 167 7.67 -6.38 -5.70
N PHE A 168 8.96 -6.66 -5.87
CA PHE A 168 9.82 -7.39 -4.94
C PHE A 168 11.07 -6.58 -4.64
N PRO A 169 11.79 -6.85 -3.52
CA PRO A 169 13.00 -6.12 -3.17
C PRO A 169 14.12 -6.31 -4.21
N VAL A 170 14.45 -5.25 -4.94
CA VAL A 170 15.55 -5.22 -5.92
C VAL A 170 16.53 -4.11 -5.59
N LYS A 171 17.80 -4.35 -5.86
CA LYS A 171 18.83 -3.32 -5.93
C LYS A 171 18.91 -2.86 -7.38
N GLN A 172 18.33 -1.70 -7.67
CA GLN A 172 18.34 -1.12 -9.00
C GLN A 172 19.71 -0.54 -9.31
N THR A 173 20.19 -0.70 -10.57
CA THR A 173 21.52 -0.27 -11.02
C THR A 173 21.45 0.66 -12.23
N SER A 174 20.33 0.59 -12.97
CA SER A 174 19.95 1.52 -14.05
C SER A 174 18.42 1.49 -14.20
N ILE A 175 17.90 2.29 -15.11
CA ILE A 175 16.45 2.30 -15.39
C ILE A 175 15.93 0.94 -15.89
N ASP A 176 16.76 0.18 -16.56
CA ASP A 176 16.44 -1.11 -17.19
C ASP A 176 17.22 -2.29 -16.58
N SER A 177 17.66 -2.17 -15.33
CA SER A 177 18.42 -3.21 -14.63
C SER A 177 18.19 -3.18 -13.11
N GLY A 178 18.00 -4.37 -12.51
CA GLY A 178 17.83 -4.51 -11.08
C GLY A 178 18.08 -5.94 -10.60
N ILE A 179 18.90 -6.05 -9.57
CA ILE A 179 19.28 -7.33 -8.97
C ILE A 179 18.28 -7.70 -7.89
N LEU A 180 17.61 -8.84 -8.01
CA LEU A 180 16.70 -9.36 -6.97
C LEU A 180 17.48 -9.65 -5.69
N ILE A 181 17.06 -9.05 -4.59
CA ILE A 181 17.66 -9.29 -3.28
C ILE A 181 17.11 -10.58 -2.68
N LYS A 182 15.79 -10.69 -2.59
CA LYS A 182 15.08 -11.86 -2.07
C LYS A 182 13.65 -11.92 -2.62
N TRP A 183 13.12 -13.13 -2.74
CA TRP A 183 11.70 -13.32 -2.99
C TRP A 183 10.87 -13.04 -1.72
N THR A 184 9.66 -12.57 -1.90
CA THR A 184 8.65 -12.32 -0.85
C THR A 184 7.28 -12.80 -1.34
N LYS A 185 6.21 -12.54 -0.61
CA LYS A 185 4.82 -12.79 -1.03
C LYS A 185 4.54 -14.24 -1.46
N GLY A 186 5.20 -15.22 -0.83
CA GLY A 186 4.99 -16.64 -1.12
C GLY A 186 5.79 -17.20 -2.30
N PHE A 187 6.68 -16.42 -2.91
CA PHE A 187 7.62 -16.93 -3.90
C PHE A 187 8.91 -17.45 -3.25
N ALA A 188 9.43 -18.53 -3.81
CA ALA A 188 10.73 -19.11 -3.45
C ALA A 188 11.41 -19.69 -4.70
N VAL A 189 11.44 -18.91 -5.79
CA VAL A 189 11.99 -19.34 -7.08
C VAL A 189 13.50 -19.43 -7.01
N SER A 190 14.05 -20.59 -7.37
CA SER A 190 15.49 -20.83 -7.35
C SER A 190 16.21 -20.14 -8.50
N GLY A 191 17.44 -19.71 -8.27
CA GLY A 191 18.33 -19.18 -9.31
C GLY A 191 18.02 -17.76 -9.79
N THR A 192 17.13 -17.01 -9.12
CA THR A 192 16.85 -15.61 -9.47
C THR A 192 17.49 -14.62 -8.48
N ALA A 193 17.49 -14.93 -7.18
CA ALA A 193 18.12 -14.06 -6.19
C ALA A 193 19.62 -13.84 -6.54
N GLY A 194 20.07 -12.61 -6.50
CA GLY A 194 21.40 -12.18 -6.94
C GLY A 194 21.56 -11.99 -8.45
N LYS A 195 20.50 -12.20 -9.25
CA LYS A 195 20.51 -11.95 -10.69
C LYS A 195 19.67 -10.74 -11.05
N ASP A 196 19.97 -10.17 -12.22
CA ASP A 196 19.18 -9.10 -12.83
C ASP A 196 17.88 -9.66 -13.39
N VAL A 197 16.75 -9.19 -12.86
CA VAL A 197 15.41 -9.68 -13.25
C VAL A 197 15.02 -9.25 -14.66
N VAL A 198 15.55 -8.12 -15.13
CA VAL A 198 15.33 -7.64 -16.49
C VAL A 198 16.06 -8.56 -17.49
N SER A 199 17.30 -8.93 -17.18
CA SER A 199 18.02 -9.92 -17.97
C SER A 199 17.31 -11.26 -18.03
N CYS A 200 16.75 -11.74 -16.91
CA CYS A 200 15.98 -12.99 -16.87
C CYS A 200 14.76 -12.92 -17.83
N LEU A 201 14.01 -11.82 -17.78
CA LEU A 201 12.84 -11.63 -18.64
C LEU A 201 13.22 -11.47 -20.13
N ASN A 202 14.23 -10.63 -20.43
CA ASN A 202 14.70 -10.44 -21.81
C ASN A 202 15.17 -11.76 -22.45
N GLN A 203 15.97 -12.54 -21.73
CA GLN A 203 16.42 -13.87 -22.21
C GLN A 203 15.25 -14.82 -22.45
N ALA A 204 14.23 -14.80 -21.61
CA ALA A 204 13.04 -15.61 -21.80
C ALA A 204 12.24 -15.17 -23.04
N MET A 205 12.10 -13.87 -23.28
CA MET A 205 11.50 -13.32 -24.49
C MET A 205 12.29 -13.71 -25.76
N ASP A 206 13.62 -13.64 -25.71
CA ASP A 206 14.50 -14.07 -26.81
C ASP A 206 14.32 -15.56 -27.12
N ARG A 207 14.26 -16.43 -26.10
CA ARG A 207 13.99 -17.87 -26.29
C ARG A 207 12.65 -18.15 -26.97
N GLN A 208 11.65 -17.29 -26.73
CA GLN A 208 10.31 -17.38 -27.34
C GLN A 208 10.23 -16.69 -28.71
N GLY A 209 11.31 -16.06 -29.19
CA GLY A 209 11.34 -15.33 -30.46
C GLY A 209 10.48 -14.07 -30.45
N LEU A 210 10.30 -13.42 -29.30
CA LEU A 210 9.50 -12.21 -29.17
C LEU A 210 10.35 -10.97 -29.46
N ASP A 211 9.90 -10.13 -30.40
CA ASP A 211 10.50 -8.82 -30.69
C ASP A 211 10.12 -7.80 -29.60
N MET A 212 10.54 -8.07 -28.36
CA MET A 212 10.21 -7.27 -27.18
C MET A 212 11.43 -7.03 -26.30
N ARG A 213 11.44 -5.91 -25.59
CA ARG A 213 12.50 -5.57 -24.63
C ARG A 213 11.98 -4.75 -23.46
N VAL A 214 12.48 -5.03 -22.26
CA VAL A 214 12.26 -4.16 -21.08
C VAL A 214 13.09 -2.89 -21.27
N SER A 215 12.44 -1.74 -21.24
CA SER A 215 13.06 -0.41 -21.31
C SER A 215 13.00 0.36 -19.99
N ALA A 216 12.14 -0.10 -19.05
CA ALA A 216 12.09 0.45 -17.71
C ALA A 216 11.72 -0.64 -16.69
N LEU A 217 12.51 -0.77 -15.62
CA LEU A 217 12.19 -1.54 -14.43
C LEU A 217 11.60 -0.59 -13.38
N VAL A 218 10.41 -0.89 -12.89
CA VAL A 218 9.57 0.05 -12.16
C VAL A 218 9.06 -0.58 -10.86
N ASN A 219 9.09 0.18 -9.77
CA ASN A 219 8.28 -0.13 -8.58
C ASN A 219 6.84 0.36 -8.81
N ASP A 220 5.85 -0.24 -8.17
CA ASP A 220 4.43 0.11 -8.30
C ASP A 220 4.13 1.58 -7.96
N THR A 221 4.75 2.14 -6.90
CA THR A 221 4.59 3.56 -6.55
C THR A 221 5.18 4.49 -7.61
N VAL A 222 6.29 4.09 -8.22
CA VAL A 222 6.95 4.85 -9.30
C VAL A 222 6.08 4.88 -10.54
N GLY A 223 5.45 3.74 -10.89
CA GLY A 223 4.43 3.68 -11.94
C GLY A 223 3.24 4.60 -11.64
N THR A 224 2.73 4.56 -10.40
CA THR A 224 1.63 5.47 -9.97
C THR A 224 2.00 6.94 -10.12
N LEU A 225 3.24 7.32 -9.75
CA LEU A 225 3.72 8.70 -9.93
C LEU A 225 3.84 9.09 -11.40
N ALA A 226 4.37 8.21 -12.22
CA ALA A 226 4.49 8.44 -13.67
C ALA A 226 3.12 8.60 -14.34
N GLY A 227 2.15 7.75 -13.97
CA GLY A 227 0.77 7.87 -14.42
C GLY A 227 0.14 9.21 -14.02
N ALA A 228 0.30 9.61 -12.77
CA ALA A 228 -0.20 10.90 -12.29
C ALA A 228 0.47 12.08 -13.00
N ARG A 229 1.79 12.04 -13.18
CA ARG A 229 2.58 13.08 -13.83
C ARG A 229 2.18 13.28 -15.29
N TYR A 230 1.80 12.22 -15.97
CA TYR A 230 1.32 12.31 -17.36
C TYR A 230 0.08 13.21 -17.51
N TRP A 231 -0.75 13.30 -16.48
CA TRP A 231 -1.96 14.12 -16.46
C TRP A 231 -1.77 15.46 -15.77
N ASP A 232 -0.84 15.56 -14.82
CA ASP A 232 -0.68 16.71 -13.94
C ASP A 232 0.80 16.94 -13.58
N ASP A 233 1.37 17.99 -14.15
CA ASP A 233 2.78 18.35 -13.96
C ASP A 233 3.15 18.68 -12.51
N ASP A 234 2.18 18.95 -11.64
CA ASP A 234 2.39 19.20 -10.22
C ASP A 234 2.43 17.92 -9.37
N ALA A 235 2.25 16.73 -9.98
CA ALA A 235 2.38 15.46 -9.26
C ALA A 235 3.85 15.21 -8.86
N MET A 236 4.12 15.26 -7.56
CA MET A 236 5.47 15.17 -7.00
C MET A 236 5.66 13.97 -6.07
N VAL A 237 4.58 13.40 -5.56
CA VAL A 237 4.56 12.28 -4.61
C VAL A 237 3.51 11.28 -5.06
N ALA A 238 3.82 9.99 -4.95
CA ALA A 238 2.81 8.95 -5.05
C ALA A 238 2.84 8.06 -3.81
N VAL A 239 1.66 7.62 -3.39
CA VAL A 239 1.46 6.77 -2.23
C VAL A 239 0.49 5.65 -2.56
N ILE A 240 0.90 4.42 -2.30
CA ILE A 240 0.01 3.25 -2.37
C ILE A 240 -0.45 2.88 -0.96
N LEU A 241 -1.77 2.80 -0.79
CA LEU A 241 -2.45 2.31 0.39
C LEU A 241 -3.40 1.18 -0.03
N GLY A 242 -2.84 -0.01 -0.09
CA GLY A 242 -3.53 -1.24 -0.50
C GLY A 242 -3.40 -2.33 0.57
N THR A 243 -3.11 -3.55 0.15
CA THR A 243 -2.72 -4.67 1.02
C THR A 243 -1.51 -4.30 1.86
N GLY A 244 -0.47 -3.78 1.21
CA GLY A 244 0.69 -3.13 1.82
C GLY A 244 0.64 -1.61 1.63
N THR A 245 1.77 -0.95 1.89
CA THR A 245 1.91 0.49 1.66
C THR A 245 3.33 0.85 1.26
N ASN A 246 3.44 1.75 0.30
CA ASN A 246 4.71 2.35 -0.09
C ASN A 246 4.49 3.78 -0.58
N ALA A 247 5.57 4.55 -0.67
CA ALA A 247 5.57 5.90 -1.22
C ALA A 247 6.83 6.16 -2.05
N CYS A 248 6.69 6.99 -3.06
CA CYS A 248 7.82 7.55 -3.80
C CYS A 248 7.61 9.06 -4.03
N TYR A 249 8.67 9.75 -4.37
CA TYR A 249 8.63 11.18 -4.63
C TYR A 249 9.75 11.61 -5.57
N VAL A 250 9.58 12.80 -6.15
CA VAL A 250 10.61 13.42 -7.01
C VAL A 250 11.64 14.11 -6.13
N GLU A 251 12.90 13.70 -6.25
CA GLU A 251 14.03 14.27 -5.53
C GLU A 251 14.99 14.94 -6.49
N ARG A 252 15.62 16.02 -6.06
CA ARG A 252 16.74 16.64 -6.80
C ARG A 252 18.00 15.78 -6.69
N MET A 253 18.71 15.59 -7.79
CA MET A 253 19.91 14.75 -7.81
C MET A 253 21.03 15.25 -6.90
N ASP A 254 21.16 16.57 -6.72
CA ASP A 254 22.14 17.17 -5.80
C ASP A 254 21.82 16.91 -4.31
N CYS A 255 20.58 16.45 -4.02
CA CYS A 255 20.13 16.06 -2.69
C CYS A 255 20.22 14.54 -2.43
N ILE A 256 20.92 13.77 -3.29
CA ILE A 256 21.14 12.32 -3.15
C ILE A 256 22.63 12.03 -2.95
N PRO A 257 23.19 12.25 -1.75
CA PRO A 257 24.65 12.14 -1.52
C PRO A 257 25.21 10.75 -1.86
N LYS A 258 24.47 9.67 -1.62
CA LYS A 258 24.94 8.30 -1.91
C LYS A 258 25.14 8.01 -3.40
N LEU A 259 24.66 8.86 -4.32
CA LEU A 259 24.88 8.76 -5.76
C LEU A 259 25.89 9.77 -6.30
N GLN A 260 26.46 10.62 -5.45
CA GLN A 260 27.42 11.64 -5.92
C GLN A 260 28.63 10.99 -6.61
N GLY A 261 28.98 11.53 -7.78
CA GLY A 261 30.07 11.01 -8.63
C GLY A 261 29.66 9.88 -9.59
N HIS A 262 28.43 9.36 -9.49
CA HIS A 262 27.93 8.30 -10.37
C HIS A 262 26.95 8.81 -11.44
N LEU A 263 26.33 9.96 -11.23
CA LEU A 263 25.32 10.54 -12.11
C LEU A 263 25.55 12.06 -12.26
N PRO A 264 24.95 12.71 -13.31
CA PRO A 264 24.95 14.16 -13.43
C PRO A 264 24.39 14.82 -12.16
N ALA A 265 25.03 15.89 -11.70
CA ALA A 265 24.60 16.59 -10.50
C ALA A 265 23.28 17.40 -10.67
N ASN A 266 22.81 17.57 -11.90
CA ASN A 266 21.63 18.37 -12.23
C ASN A 266 20.46 17.47 -12.66
N GLY A 267 19.24 17.90 -12.34
CA GLY A 267 18.01 17.22 -12.66
C GLY A 267 17.34 16.58 -11.45
N ASP A 268 16.33 15.81 -11.72
CA ASP A 268 15.51 15.13 -10.72
C ASP A 268 15.61 13.61 -10.88
N MET A 269 15.31 12.88 -9.83
CA MET A 269 15.16 11.43 -9.83
C MET A 269 14.01 11.03 -8.92
N ILE A 270 13.27 10.00 -9.29
CA ILE A 270 12.30 9.41 -8.37
C ILE A 270 13.04 8.55 -7.33
N ILE A 271 12.67 8.75 -6.07
CA ILE A 271 13.14 7.92 -4.95
C ILE A 271 11.98 7.05 -4.46
N ASN A 272 12.19 5.74 -4.47
CA ASN A 272 11.32 4.79 -3.78
C ASN A 272 11.71 4.77 -2.30
N THR A 273 10.83 5.25 -1.43
CA THR A 273 11.15 5.43 0.00
C THR A 273 11.21 4.14 0.77
N GLU A 274 10.39 3.13 0.41
CA GLU A 274 10.09 1.94 1.21
C GLU A 274 9.63 2.31 2.63
N TRP A 275 8.73 3.30 2.72
CA TRP A 275 8.33 3.90 4.00
C TRP A 275 7.63 2.94 4.96
N GLY A 276 7.15 1.78 4.46
CA GLY A 276 6.59 0.73 5.28
C GLY A 276 7.52 0.26 6.40
N ALA A 277 8.84 0.38 6.19
CA ALA A 277 9.88 -0.01 7.13
C ALA A 277 10.07 0.99 8.30
N PHE A 278 9.50 2.20 8.22
CA PHE A 278 9.60 3.20 9.30
C PHE A 278 9.02 2.68 10.61
N HIS A 279 9.72 2.92 11.73
CA HIS A 279 9.32 2.42 13.03
C HIS A 279 9.44 3.43 14.19
N ASP A 280 10.15 4.53 13.99
CA ASP A 280 10.40 5.50 15.05
C ASP A 280 9.14 6.30 15.43
N SER A 281 8.96 6.52 16.73
CA SER A 281 7.91 7.39 17.31
C SER A 281 6.47 7.02 16.95
N LEU A 282 6.23 5.80 16.45
CA LEU A 282 4.88 5.31 16.16
C LEU A 282 4.11 5.01 17.46
N PRO A 283 2.84 5.41 17.58
CA PRO A 283 2.00 5.10 18.74
C PRO A 283 1.48 3.66 18.67
N LEU A 284 2.36 2.70 18.98
CA LEU A 284 2.06 1.26 18.94
C LEU A 284 1.37 0.81 20.22
N THR A 285 0.28 0.09 20.08
CA THR A 285 -0.42 -0.61 21.16
C THR A 285 0.19 -2.00 21.44
N GLU A 286 -0.23 -2.64 22.51
CA GLU A 286 0.12 -4.05 22.76
C GLU A 286 -0.31 -4.99 21.64
N PHE A 287 -1.43 -4.68 20.96
CA PHE A 287 -1.97 -5.48 19.85
C PHE A 287 -1.12 -5.38 18.58
N ASP A 288 -0.54 -4.21 18.31
CA ASP A 288 0.42 -4.03 17.22
C ASP A 288 1.70 -4.83 17.47
N LYS A 289 2.22 -4.75 18.72
CA LYS A 289 3.41 -5.52 19.12
C LYS A 289 3.18 -7.02 19.06
N ALA A 290 2.00 -7.48 19.49
CA ALA A 290 1.63 -8.89 19.41
C ALA A 290 1.42 -9.37 17.96
N LEU A 291 0.91 -8.50 17.07
CA LEU A 291 0.80 -8.77 15.65
C LEU A 291 2.20 -8.89 15.03
N ASP A 292 3.07 -7.94 15.31
CA ASP A 292 4.45 -7.95 14.80
C ASP A 292 5.21 -9.20 15.23
N ALA A 293 5.18 -9.53 16.52
CA ALA A 293 5.83 -10.72 17.06
C ALA A 293 5.34 -12.05 16.44
N ALA A 294 4.06 -12.10 16.02
CA ALA A 294 3.46 -13.27 15.37
C ALA A 294 3.56 -13.25 13.83
N SER A 295 4.16 -12.22 13.26
CA SER A 295 4.31 -12.09 11.81
C SER A 295 5.47 -12.93 11.26
N ILE A 296 5.53 -13.08 9.94
CA ILE A 296 6.65 -13.76 9.25
C ILE A 296 7.95 -12.96 9.27
N ASN A 297 7.89 -11.67 9.62
CA ASN A 297 9.01 -10.72 9.62
C ASN A 297 8.96 -9.80 10.87
N PRO A 298 9.14 -10.33 12.09
CA PRO A 298 9.12 -9.55 13.31
C PRO A 298 10.18 -8.45 13.31
N GLY A 299 9.78 -7.24 13.72
CA GLY A 299 10.65 -6.06 13.75
C GLY A 299 10.80 -5.34 12.41
N GLU A 300 10.29 -5.88 11.31
CA GLU A 300 10.32 -5.26 9.99
C GLU A 300 8.94 -4.69 9.61
N GLN A 301 8.90 -3.70 8.72
CA GLN A 301 7.68 -3.13 8.12
C GLN A 301 6.65 -2.64 9.17
N ILE A 302 7.11 -1.96 10.21
CA ILE A 302 6.28 -1.57 11.35
C ILE A 302 5.20 -0.54 10.94
N LEU A 303 5.56 0.48 10.15
CA LEU A 303 4.57 1.43 9.64
C LEU A 303 3.53 0.71 8.76
N GLU A 304 3.97 -0.17 7.86
CA GLU A 304 3.07 -0.96 7.03
C GLU A 304 2.08 -1.77 7.87
N LYS A 305 2.56 -2.48 8.90
CA LYS A 305 1.72 -3.25 9.83
C LYS A 305 0.72 -2.39 10.61
N THR A 306 1.01 -1.08 10.73
CA THR A 306 0.16 -0.14 11.48
C THR A 306 -0.89 0.54 10.61
N ILE A 307 -0.62 0.75 9.32
CA ILE A 307 -1.48 1.58 8.46
C ILE A 307 -2.08 0.87 7.26
N SER A 308 -1.56 -0.29 6.83
CA SER A 308 -1.99 -0.90 5.56
C SER A 308 -3.18 -1.86 5.70
N GLY A 309 -3.83 -2.11 4.57
CA GLY A 309 -5.10 -2.83 4.50
C GLY A 309 -5.03 -4.29 4.95
N MET A 310 -3.88 -4.95 4.88
CA MET A 310 -3.74 -6.32 5.36
C MET A 310 -3.92 -6.42 6.88
N TYR A 311 -3.48 -5.40 7.63
CA TYR A 311 -3.27 -5.54 9.06
C TYR A 311 -4.36 -4.90 9.94
N LEU A 312 -5.08 -3.87 9.46
CA LEU A 312 -6.07 -3.16 10.29
C LEU A 312 -7.15 -4.10 10.86
N GLY A 313 -7.63 -5.06 10.04
CA GLY A 313 -8.58 -6.07 10.48
C GLY A 313 -8.00 -7.02 11.53
N GLU A 314 -6.74 -7.41 11.38
CA GLU A 314 -6.07 -8.31 12.33
C GLU A 314 -5.83 -7.64 13.68
N VAL A 315 -5.50 -6.35 13.71
CA VAL A 315 -5.41 -5.57 14.96
C VAL A 315 -6.77 -5.57 15.67
N ALA A 316 -7.87 -5.29 14.95
CA ALA A 316 -9.22 -5.34 15.50
C ALA A 316 -9.57 -6.73 16.05
N ARG A 317 -9.27 -7.79 15.30
CA ARG A 317 -9.49 -9.17 15.74
C ARG A 317 -8.80 -9.45 17.07
N ARG A 318 -7.56 -9.01 17.25
CA ARG A 318 -6.80 -9.19 18.50
C ARG A 318 -7.43 -8.47 19.68
N VAL A 319 -8.00 -7.27 19.46
CA VAL A 319 -8.77 -6.56 20.48
C VAL A 319 -10.02 -7.37 20.89
N PHE A 320 -10.79 -7.87 19.90
CA PHE A 320 -11.96 -8.71 20.17
C PHE A 320 -11.58 -10.02 20.89
N LEU A 321 -10.46 -10.63 20.51
CA LEU A 321 -9.96 -11.84 21.19
C LEU A 321 -9.66 -11.56 22.68
N LYS A 322 -8.96 -10.47 22.98
CA LYS A 322 -8.71 -10.08 24.38
C LYS A 322 -9.99 -9.81 25.17
N MET A 323 -10.99 -9.16 24.55
CA MET A 323 -12.30 -8.95 25.16
C MET A 323 -13.00 -10.28 25.44
N ALA A 324 -12.89 -11.25 24.54
CA ALA A 324 -13.45 -12.59 24.70
C ALA A 324 -12.76 -13.36 25.83
N GLU A 325 -11.44 -13.36 25.87
CA GLU A 325 -10.61 -14.03 26.88
C GLU A 325 -10.84 -13.43 28.29
N SER A 326 -11.13 -12.13 28.38
CA SER A 326 -11.48 -11.49 29.66
C SER A 326 -12.80 -11.98 30.26
N GLY A 327 -13.53 -12.83 29.51
CA GLY A 327 -14.84 -13.38 29.88
C GLY A 327 -15.98 -12.37 29.89
N ALA A 328 -15.70 -11.17 29.36
CA ALA A 328 -16.59 -10.04 29.46
C ALA A 328 -17.61 -10.00 28.30
N MET A 329 -17.17 -10.20 27.06
CA MET A 329 -17.99 -9.97 25.87
C MET A 329 -18.86 -11.17 25.48
N PHE A 330 -18.41 -12.41 25.69
CA PHE A 330 -19.04 -13.61 25.12
C PHE A 330 -19.47 -14.67 26.15
N GLY A 331 -19.48 -14.34 27.42
CA GLY A 331 -20.05 -15.23 28.45
C GLY A 331 -19.22 -16.47 28.82
N GLY A 332 -17.92 -16.53 28.50
CA GLY A 332 -17.03 -17.53 29.09
C GLY A 332 -16.02 -18.24 28.16
N SER A 333 -16.17 -18.24 26.85
CA SER A 333 -15.16 -18.76 25.93
C SER A 333 -15.12 -17.99 24.63
N ALA A 334 -13.92 -17.76 24.09
CA ALA A 334 -13.78 -17.16 22.77
C ALA A 334 -14.25 -18.15 21.70
N PRO A 335 -15.03 -17.69 20.68
CA PRO A 335 -15.37 -18.52 19.53
C PRO A 335 -14.12 -18.97 18.77
N ASP A 336 -14.10 -20.21 18.27
CA ASP A 336 -12.93 -20.76 17.53
C ASP A 336 -12.55 -19.89 16.33
N LYS A 337 -13.52 -19.35 15.60
CA LYS A 337 -13.29 -18.44 14.47
C LYS A 337 -12.46 -17.22 14.86
N LEU A 338 -12.70 -16.67 16.06
CA LEU A 338 -11.98 -15.48 16.54
C LEU A 338 -10.49 -15.74 16.77
N SER A 339 -10.11 -16.99 17.03
CA SER A 339 -8.72 -17.40 17.20
C SER A 339 -7.97 -17.53 15.87
N THR A 340 -8.68 -17.57 14.73
CA THR A 340 -8.06 -17.72 13.40
C THR A 340 -7.43 -16.39 12.96
N PRO A 341 -6.10 -16.33 12.72
CA PRO A 341 -5.43 -15.13 12.25
C PRO A 341 -6.03 -14.63 10.92
N PHE A 342 -6.11 -13.32 10.77
CA PHE A 342 -6.59 -12.61 9.56
C PHE A 342 -8.02 -12.97 9.10
N VAL A 343 -8.83 -13.64 9.93
CA VAL A 343 -10.25 -13.91 9.61
C VAL A 343 -11.04 -12.61 9.49
N LEU A 344 -10.77 -11.62 10.34
CA LEU A 344 -11.33 -10.28 10.22
C LEU A 344 -10.44 -9.43 9.31
N ARG A 345 -11.02 -8.92 8.23
CA ARG A 345 -10.32 -8.16 7.21
C ARG A 345 -10.75 -6.70 7.21
N THR A 346 -9.91 -5.82 6.68
CA THR A 346 -10.18 -4.38 6.60
C THR A 346 -11.49 -4.02 5.87
N PRO A 347 -11.92 -4.69 4.80
CA PRO A 347 -13.25 -4.47 4.24
C PRO A 347 -14.40 -4.70 5.23
N HIS A 348 -14.27 -5.62 6.19
CA HIS A 348 -15.26 -5.81 7.25
C HIS A 348 -15.32 -4.58 8.18
N LEU A 349 -14.18 -3.97 8.52
CA LEU A 349 -14.13 -2.75 9.31
C LEU A 349 -14.82 -1.60 8.56
N CYS A 350 -14.57 -1.48 7.27
CA CYS A 350 -15.20 -0.49 6.41
C CYS A 350 -16.73 -0.66 6.41
N ALA A 351 -17.20 -1.89 6.21
CA ALA A 351 -18.63 -2.20 6.19
C ALA A 351 -19.29 -1.92 7.57
N MET A 352 -18.62 -2.27 8.67
CA MET A 352 -19.11 -1.98 10.03
C MET A 352 -19.22 -0.46 10.28
N GLN A 353 -18.24 0.34 9.89
CA GLN A 353 -18.30 1.80 10.06
C GLN A 353 -19.32 2.50 9.15
N GLN A 354 -19.75 1.86 8.08
CA GLN A 354 -20.77 2.38 7.16
C GLN A 354 -22.19 1.94 7.56
N ASP A 355 -22.34 1.09 8.57
CA ASP A 355 -23.66 0.65 9.04
C ASP A 355 -24.38 1.81 9.76
N GLN A 356 -25.43 2.32 9.14
CA GLN A 356 -26.27 3.40 9.67
C GLN A 356 -27.62 2.89 10.22
N SER A 357 -27.80 1.58 10.29
CA SER A 357 -29.02 1.01 10.86
C SER A 357 -29.09 1.23 12.38
N SER A 358 -30.28 1.51 12.90
CA SER A 358 -30.47 1.83 14.33
C SER A 358 -30.06 0.70 15.28
N ASP A 359 -30.07 -0.54 14.79
CA ASP A 359 -29.70 -1.74 15.53
C ASP A 359 -28.33 -2.29 15.13
N LEU A 360 -27.58 -1.58 14.25
CA LEU A 360 -26.29 -2.00 13.71
C LEU A 360 -26.32 -3.45 13.20
N LYS A 361 -27.30 -3.74 12.36
CA LYS A 361 -27.61 -5.09 11.89
C LYS A 361 -26.46 -5.70 11.09
N LEU A 362 -25.81 -4.90 10.23
CA LEU A 362 -24.67 -5.36 9.43
C LEU A 362 -23.47 -5.67 10.34
N VAL A 363 -23.22 -4.84 11.36
CA VAL A 363 -22.20 -5.11 12.38
C VAL A 363 -22.47 -6.45 13.05
N GLY A 364 -23.73 -6.67 13.52
CA GLY A 364 -24.12 -7.93 14.14
C GLY A 364 -23.90 -9.13 13.23
N LYS A 365 -24.24 -9.00 11.94
CA LYS A 365 -24.02 -10.04 10.94
C LYS A 365 -22.52 -10.35 10.75
N ILE A 366 -21.67 -9.34 10.62
CA ILE A 366 -20.22 -9.54 10.47
C ILE A 366 -19.62 -10.21 11.72
N LEU A 367 -20.03 -9.79 12.91
CA LEU A 367 -19.60 -10.42 14.17
C LEU A 367 -19.99 -11.92 14.23
N SER A 368 -21.21 -12.28 13.80
CA SER A 368 -21.66 -13.66 13.75
C SER A 368 -20.95 -14.47 12.65
N ASP A 369 -21.03 -14.02 11.40
CA ASP A 369 -20.55 -14.80 10.26
C ASP A 369 -19.02 -14.96 10.27
N THR A 370 -18.31 -13.90 10.65
CA THR A 370 -16.84 -13.83 10.55
C THR A 370 -16.15 -14.27 11.84
N LEU A 371 -16.67 -13.85 13.00
CA LEU A 371 -16.03 -14.09 14.30
C LEU A 371 -16.74 -15.15 15.15
N GLY A 372 -17.92 -15.62 14.74
CA GLY A 372 -18.71 -16.62 15.47
C GLY A 372 -19.42 -16.05 16.71
N VAL A 373 -19.75 -14.77 16.70
CA VAL A 373 -20.44 -14.06 17.80
C VAL A 373 -21.91 -13.91 17.49
N ASP A 374 -22.72 -14.95 17.77
CA ASP A 374 -24.10 -15.03 17.29
C ASP A 374 -25.07 -14.07 17.97
N ASP A 375 -24.90 -13.77 19.26
CA ASP A 375 -25.82 -12.95 20.07
C ASP A 375 -25.20 -11.62 20.53
N SER A 376 -24.69 -10.80 19.59
CA SER A 376 -24.14 -9.49 19.93
C SER A 376 -25.25 -8.50 20.32
N SER A 377 -25.18 -7.93 21.54
CA SER A 377 -26.05 -6.82 21.95
C SER A 377 -25.71 -5.54 21.19
N LEU A 378 -26.62 -4.55 21.16
CA LEU A 378 -26.35 -3.26 20.55
C LEU A 378 -25.09 -2.60 21.11
N GLY A 379 -24.88 -2.65 22.44
CA GLY A 379 -23.67 -2.10 23.04
C GLY A 379 -22.36 -2.77 22.60
N ILE A 380 -22.40 -4.08 22.29
CA ILE A 380 -21.25 -4.78 21.68
C ILE A 380 -20.99 -4.30 20.26
N ARG A 381 -22.05 -4.09 19.47
CA ARG A 381 -21.96 -3.59 18.09
C ARG A 381 -21.42 -2.14 18.05
N GLU A 382 -21.85 -1.30 18.99
CA GLU A 382 -21.32 0.06 19.17
C GLU A 382 -19.83 0.04 19.54
N MET A 383 -19.41 -0.82 20.47
CA MET A 383 -17.99 -1.00 20.81
C MET A 383 -17.16 -1.51 19.62
N ALA A 384 -17.73 -2.37 18.77
CA ALA A 384 -17.08 -2.83 17.56
C ALA A 384 -16.80 -1.66 16.60
N ILE A 385 -17.74 -0.75 16.42
CA ILE A 385 -17.54 0.47 15.63
C ILE A 385 -16.47 1.36 16.27
N ASP A 386 -16.48 1.53 17.58
CA ASP A 386 -15.46 2.32 18.31
C ASP A 386 -14.05 1.78 18.11
N ILE A 387 -13.89 0.45 18.13
CA ILE A 387 -12.61 -0.22 17.84
C ILE A 387 -12.19 0.04 16.37
N CYS A 388 -13.10 -0.16 15.42
CA CYS A 388 -12.83 0.10 14.01
C CYS A 388 -12.42 1.56 13.78
N ASP A 389 -13.15 2.52 14.38
CA ASP A 389 -12.85 3.94 14.24
C ASP A 389 -11.47 4.29 14.81
N ALA A 390 -11.11 3.78 15.98
CA ALA A 390 -9.82 4.02 16.59
C ALA A 390 -8.66 3.58 15.70
N ILE A 391 -8.74 2.38 15.13
CA ILE A 391 -7.70 1.80 14.25
C ILE A 391 -7.60 2.60 12.96
N VAL A 392 -8.72 2.81 12.29
CA VAL A 392 -8.80 3.46 10.98
C VAL A 392 -8.39 4.92 11.07
N LYS A 393 -8.80 5.61 12.13
CA LYS A 393 -8.40 6.99 12.41
C LYS A 393 -6.90 7.10 12.68
N ARG A 394 -6.34 6.21 13.50
CA ARG A 394 -4.89 6.15 13.72
C ARG A 394 -4.15 5.91 12.42
N GLY A 395 -4.52 4.86 11.66
CA GLY A 395 -3.88 4.51 10.39
C GLY A 395 -3.91 5.66 9.39
N GLY A 396 -5.08 6.25 9.15
CA GLY A 396 -5.22 7.38 8.23
C GLY A 396 -4.44 8.61 8.66
N ARG A 397 -4.42 8.92 9.97
CA ARG A 397 -3.64 10.05 10.50
C ARG A 397 -2.13 9.84 10.39
N LEU A 398 -1.64 8.63 10.62
CA LEU A 398 -0.23 8.29 10.46
C LEU A 398 0.19 8.33 8.98
N ALA A 399 -0.64 7.82 8.06
CA ALA A 399 -0.41 7.98 6.63
C ALA A 399 -0.33 9.45 6.22
N GLY A 400 -1.24 10.30 6.75
CA GLY A 400 -1.19 11.74 6.53
C GLY A 400 0.07 12.40 7.10
N ALA A 401 0.54 11.95 8.28
CA ALA A 401 1.80 12.43 8.85
C ALA A 401 3.01 12.02 8.00
N GLY A 402 3.00 10.80 7.45
CA GLY A 402 4.03 10.35 6.51
C GLY A 402 4.10 11.21 5.25
N ILE A 403 2.96 11.51 4.64
CA ILE A 403 2.87 12.43 3.49
C ILE A 403 3.46 13.80 3.85
N VAL A 404 3.08 14.35 5.00
CA VAL A 404 3.61 15.65 5.46
C VAL A 404 5.13 15.58 5.68
N GLY A 405 5.65 14.48 6.24
CA GLY A 405 7.09 14.28 6.41
C GLY A 405 7.86 14.32 5.08
N ILE A 406 7.35 13.64 4.04
CA ILE A 406 7.92 13.69 2.68
C ILE A 406 7.89 15.13 2.16
N LEU A 407 6.74 15.81 2.21
CA LEU A 407 6.60 17.16 1.71
C LEU A 407 7.48 18.17 2.46
N GLN A 408 7.63 18.05 3.79
CA GLN A 408 8.52 18.90 4.60
C GLN A 408 9.99 18.71 4.22
N LYS A 409 10.41 17.47 3.95
CA LYS A 409 11.77 17.18 3.47
C LYS A 409 12.00 17.83 2.11
N MET A 410 11.08 17.66 1.16
CA MET A 410 11.15 18.25 -0.17
C MET A 410 11.15 19.79 -0.10
N ASP A 411 10.32 20.38 0.74
CA ASP A 411 10.22 21.84 0.90
C ASP A 411 11.51 22.44 1.46
N ALA A 412 12.11 21.79 2.45
CA ALA A 412 13.39 22.21 3.01
C ALA A 412 14.53 22.19 1.97
N ASP A 413 14.61 21.15 1.16
CA ASP A 413 15.65 20.99 0.16
C ASP A 413 15.45 21.92 -1.06
N SER A 414 14.19 22.25 -1.36
CA SER A 414 13.82 23.21 -2.42
C SER A 414 13.75 24.67 -1.94
N LYS A 415 14.23 24.96 -0.73
CA LYS A 415 14.22 26.30 -0.12
C LYS A 415 12.83 26.93 -0.01
N GLY A 416 11.85 26.12 0.36
CA GLY A 416 10.48 26.55 0.63
C GLY A 416 9.61 26.71 -0.62
N THR A 417 9.90 25.99 -1.71
CA THR A 417 9.11 26.10 -2.95
C THR A 417 7.90 25.17 -3.00
N ILE A 418 7.95 24.01 -2.31
CA ILE A 418 6.89 23.00 -2.36
C ILE A 418 5.60 23.53 -1.77
N PHE A 419 5.65 24.18 -0.62
CA PHE A 419 4.47 24.72 0.05
C PHE A 419 3.95 26.04 -0.54
N ARG A 420 4.70 26.68 -1.43
CA ARG A 420 4.29 27.89 -2.14
C ARG A 420 3.59 27.64 -3.46
N LYS A 421 3.68 26.42 -3.98
CA LYS A 421 3.09 26.00 -5.25
C LYS A 421 2.06 24.91 -5.00
N ARG A 422 1.17 24.71 -5.96
CA ARG A 422 0.34 23.53 -6.00
C ARG A 422 1.26 22.30 -6.07
N THR A 423 1.01 21.33 -5.22
CA THR A 423 1.76 20.05 -5.17
C THR A 423 0.75 18.94 -5.05
N VAL A 424 0.81 17.97 -5.96
CA VAL A 424 -0.11 16.84 -6.00
C VAL A 424 0.54 15.61 -5.40
N VAL A 425 -0.20 14.94 -4.51
CA VAL A 425 0.07 13.63 -3.95
C VAL A 425 -0.91 12.65 -4.59
N ALA A 426 -0.41 11.83 -5.50
CA ALA A 426 -1.19 10.81 -6.17
C ALA A 426 -1.36 9.60 -5.26
N MET A 427 -2.59 9.19 -5.04
CA MET A 427 -2.93 8.07 -4.17
C MET A 427 -3.46 6.90 -4.99
N ASP A 428 -3.02 5.69 -4.65
CA ASP A 428 -3.52 4.47 -5.25
C ASP A 428 -3.72 3.37 -4.18
N GLY A 429 -4.39 2.30 -4.57
CA GLY A 429 -4.61 1.13 -3.73
C GLY A 429 -5.98 1.05 -3.07
N GLY A 430 -6.47 -0.19 -2.95
CA GLY A 430 -7.84 -0.48 -2.55
C GLY A 430 -8.24 0.02 -1.16
N LEU A 431 -7.29 0.24 -0.25
CA LEU A 431 -7.60 0.86 1.05
C LEU A 431 -7.97 2.33 0.87
N TYR A 432 -7.20 3.07 0.06
CA TYR A 432 -7.52 4.47 -0.23
C TYR A 432 -8.80 4.60 -1.05
N GLU A 433 -8.95 3.79 -2.10
CA GLU A 433 -10.12 3.85 -3.00
C GLU A 433 -11.44 3.54 -2.29
N ASN A 434 -11.46 2.49 -1.47
CA ASN A 434 -12.69 1.90 -1.00
C ASN A 434 -13.05 2.25 0.45
N TYR A 435 -12.18 3.01 1.16
CA TYR A 435 -12.42 3.35 2.56
C TYR A 435 -12.56 4.87 2.80
N PRO A 436 -13.77 5.47 2.69
CA PRO A 436 -13.98 6.91 2.80
C PRO A 436 -13.52 7.53 4.12
N HIS A 437 -13.71 6.84 5.27
CA HIS A 437 -13.26 7.31 6.57
C HIS A 437 -11.73 7.39 6.64
N TYR A 438 -11.03 6.43 6.05
CA TYR A 438 -9.57 6.43 6.00
C TYR A 438 -9.04 7.65 5.22
N ARG A 439 -9.61 7.93 4.03
CA ARG A 439 -9.29 9.14 3.25
C ARG A 439 -9.56 10.43 4.01
N LYS A 440 -10.69 10.50 4.72
CA LYS A 440 -11.03 11.65 5.58
C LYS A 440 -9.96 11.89 6.62
N TYR A 441 -9.50 10.85 7.33
CA TYR A 441 -8.48 10.97 8.37
C TYR A 441 -7.10 11.35 7.86
N ILE A 442 -6.73 10.95 6.64
CA ILE A 442 -5.52 11.44 5.96
C ILE A 442 -5.61 12.95 5.78
N LYS A 443 -6.70 13.44 5.16
CA LYS A 443 -6.90 14.86 4.89
C LYS A 443 -6.92 15.70 6.17
N GLU A 444 -7.62 15.24 7.19
CA GLU A 444 -7.65 15.90 8.51
C GLU A 444 -6.26 16.04 9.14
N ALA A 445 -5.43 15.00 9.03
CA ALA A 445 -4.07 15.03 9.55
C ALA A 445 -3.18 16.01 8.78
N VAL A 446 -3.25 16.01 7.44
CA VAL A 446 -2.47 16.94 6.60
C VAL A 446 -2.87 18.39 6.89
N ILE A 447 -4.17 18.69 6.96
CA ILE A 447 -4.65 20.03 7.31
C ILE A 447 -4.21 20.43 8.72
N GLY A 448 -4.32 19.52 9.68
CA GLY A 448 -3.92 19.77 11.07
C GLY A 448 -2.42 20.03 11.26
N LEU A 449 -1.58 19.38 10.47
CA LEU A 449 -0.11 19.52 10.53
C LEU A 449 0.39 20.75 9.79
N LEU A 450 -0.15 21.03 8.61
CA LEU A 450 0.29 22.14 7.75
C LEU A 450 -0.45 23.46 8.02
N GLY A 451 -1.62 23.38 8.66
CA GLY A 451 -2.53 24.52 8.81
C GLY A 451 -3.34 24.80 7.54
N SER A 452 -4.41 25.63 7.69
CA SER A 452 -5.38 25.87 6.63
C SER A 452 -4.79 26.54 5.38
N GLU A 453 -3.78 27.38 5.54
CA GLU A 453 -3.22 28.13 4.40
C GLU A 453 -2.31 27.26 3.53
N ILE A 454 -1.35 26.56 4.13
CA ILE A 454 -0.41 25.71 3.38
C ILE A 454 -1.13 24.51 2.77
N SER A 455 -2.06 23.90 3.51
CA SER A 455 -2.78 22.72 3.04
C SER A 455 -3.62 22.93 1.79
N LYS A 456 -3.99 24.17 1.45
CA LYS A 456 -4.67 24.52 0.19
C LYS A 456 -3.82 24.22 -1.04
N ASN A 457 -2.51 24.28 -0.90
CA ASN A 457 -1.56 23.99 -1.98
C ASN A 457 -1.27 22.49 -2.13
N VAL A 458 -1.64 21.66 -1.14
CA VAL A 458 -1.42 20.21 -1.18
C VAL A 458 -2.70 19.50 -1.62
N VAL A 459 -2.68 18.98 -2.84
CA VAL A 459 -3.80 18.23 -3.43
C VAL A 459 -3.55 16.75 -3.25
N ILE A 460 -4.45 16.07 -2.54
CA ILE A 460 -4.41 14.62 -2.35
C ILE A 460 -5.55 14.02 -3.16
N GLU A 461 -5.22 13.32 -4.23
CA GLU A 461 -6.20 12.78 -5.15
C GLU A 461 -5.88 11.35 -5.60
N HIS A 462 -6.90 10.64 -6.06
CA HIS A 462 -6.73 9.29 -6.58
C HIS A 462 -6.04 9.33 -7.95
N SER A 463 -5.05 8.47 -8.15
CA SER A 463 -4.40 8.30 -9.46
C SER A 463 -5.38 7.71 -10.47
N LYS A 464 -5.46 8.32 -11.66
CA LYS A 464 -6.42 7.89 -12.69
C LYS A 464 -6.01 6.61 -13.40
N ASP A 465 -4.70 6.32 -13.47
CA ASP A 465 -4.15 5.33 -14.39
C ASP A 465 -3.34 4.20 -13.74
N GLY A 466 -3.22 4.19 -12.41
CA GLY A 466 -2.55 3.12 -11.67
C GLY A 466 -1.10 2.82 -12.08
N SER A 467 -0.51 1.83 -11.43
CA SER A 467 0.90 1.43 -11.65
C SER A 467 1.16 0.84 -13.06
N GLY A 468 0.15 0.23 -13.67
CA GLY A 468 0.32 -0.45 -14.97
C GLY A 468 0.51 0.50 -16.13
N ILE A 469 -0.38 1.50 -16.31
CA ILE A 469 -0.24 2.51 -17.36
C ILE A 469 1.02 3.34 -17.11
N GLY A 470 1.31 3.68 -15.85
CA GLY A 470 2.53 4.38 -15.49
C GLY A 470 3.82 3.67 -15.91
N ALA A 471 3.86 2.34 -15.80
CA ALA A 471 5.01 1.57 -16.29
C ALA A 471 5.17 1.67 -17.81
N ALA A 472 4.07 1.58 -18.58
CA ALA A 472 4.11 1.79 -20.04
C ALA A 472 4.55 3.23 -20.41
N LEU A 473 4.11 4.23 -19.65
CA LEU A 473 4.53 5.62 -19.81
C LEU A 473 6.02 5.81 -19.52
N LEU A 474 6.57 5.13 -18.51
CA LEU A 474 8.02 5.16 -18.24
C LEU A 474 8.81 4.46 -19.31
N ALA A 475 8.28 3.35 -19.89
CA ALA A 475 8.87 2.75 -21.08
C ALA A 475 8.90 3.74 -22.24
N ALA A 476 7.82 4.50 -22.46
CA ALA A 476 7.75 5.52 -23.49
C ALA A 476 8.73 6.67 -23.26
N ALA A 477 8.78 7.24 -22.06
CA ALA A 477 9.67 8.34 -21.70
C ALA A 477 11.17 7.96 -21.78
N ASN A 478 11.48 6.66 -21.64
CA ASN A 478 12.84 6.10 -21.72
C ASN A 478 13.06 5.28 -23.01
N SER A 479 12.17 5.42 -24.00
CA SER A 479 12.25 4.71 -25.27
C SER A 479 13.53 5.08 -26.02
N LYS A 480 14.21 4.08 -26.55
CA LYS A 480 15.35 4.31 -27.46
C LYS A 480 14.95 4.99 -28.77
N TYR A 481 13.64 5.00 -29.08
CA TYR A 481 13.06 5.63 -30.27
C TYR A 481 12.51 7.04 -29.99
N ALA A 482 12.53 7.52 -28.73
CA ALA A 482 11.99 8.83 -28.33
C ALA A 482 12.66 10.04 -29.00
N ARG A 483 13.80 9.85 -29.65
CA ARG A 483 14.55 10.93 -30.37
C ARG A 483 14.19 11.03 -31.86
N GLU A 484 13.24 10.23 -32.34
CA GLU A 484 12.85 10.18 -33.75
C GLU A 484 11.54 10.95 -34.03
N PHE A 485 11.03 11.69 -33.02
CA PHE A 485 9.82 12.52 -33.11
C PHE A 485 10.13 14.01 -32.99
#